data_fa5ff2b792b7b197a40376f54590ae57
#
_entry.id   fa5ff2b792b7b197a40376f54590ae57
#
_cell.length_a   1.000
_cell.length_b   1.000
_cell.length_c   1.000
_cell.angle_alpha   90.00
_cell.angle_beta   90.00
_cell.angle_gamma   90.00
#
_symmetry.space_group_name_H-M   'P 1'
#
loop_
_entity.id
_entity.type
_entity.pdbx_description
1 polymer ?
#
loop_
_entity_poly.entity_id
_entity_poly.type
_entity_poly.pdbx_seq_one_letter_code
_entity_poly.pdbx_strand_id
1 'polypeptide(L)'
;NIDHQLQKTGTLVYIDTTKTYAGTRVIPMQDDVYECFQRILKNRRPPKVEPMIDGYSGFLCFDKDGKPMVAMHWEKYFQHAVDKYNSIYRVQLPKITPHVCRHTYCSNMAKSGMNPKVLQYLMGHSDISVTLNTYTHLKLDDAREEVEKLARKQAEAENEFRQLGMKEDMVKFKKMG
;
A
#
# COMPACT_ATOMS: atom_id res chain seq x y z
N ASN A 1 8.19 -8.03 -4.27
CA ASN A 1 8.77 -8.48 -3.00
C ASN A 1 9.38 -7.29 -2.27
N ILE A 2 9.31 -7.32 -0.95
CA ILE A 2 10.06 -6.45 -0.04
C ILE A 2 10.89 -7.37 0.82
N ASP A 3 12.20 -7.43 0.57
CA ASP A 3 13.14 -8.35 1.22
C ASP A 3 14.45 -7.66 1.59
N HIS A 4 14.70 -6.49 0.99
CA HIS A 4 15.90 -5.68 1.19
C HIS A 4 15.54 -4.21 1.35
N GLN A 5 16.47 -3.45 1.90
CA GLN A 5 16.36 -1.99 2.04
C GLN A 5 17.71 -1.33 1.71
N LEU A 6 17.65 -0.25 0.94
CA LEU A 6 18.82 0.58 0.67
C LEU A 6 19.04 1.53 1.85
N GLN A 7 20.16 1.41 2.50
CA GLN A 7 20.54 2.18 3.70
C GLN A 7 21.72 3.12 3.41
N LYS A 8 21.83 4.15 4.23
CA LYS A 8 22.98 5.06 4.21
C LYS A 8 23.41 5.39 5.63
N THR A 9 24.70 5.20 5.92
CA THR A 9 25.33 5.61 7.19
C THR A 9 26.57 6.45 6.86
N GLY A 10 26.54 7.73 7.24
CA GLY A 10 27.58 8.66 6.81
C GLY A 10 27.63 8.79 5.28
N THR A 11 28.76 8.42 4.69
CA THR A 11 28.95 8.41 3.23
C THR A 11 28.71 7.03 2.60
N LEU A 12 28.64 5.98 3.40
CA LEU A 12 28.46 4.60 2.94
C LEU A 12 26.99 4.35 2.62
N VAL A 13 26.73 3.85 1.39
CA VAL A 13 25.42 3.34 0.96
C VAL A 13 25.55 1.83 0.81
N TYR A 14 24.61 1.09 1.37
CA TYR A 14 24.64 -0.37 1.38
C TYR A 14 23.22 -0.94 1.35
N ILE A 15 23.10 -2.22 0.98
CA ILE A 15 21.85 -2.96 1.01
C ILE A 15 21.85 -3.86 2.23
N ASP A 16 20.78 -3.77 3.00
CA ASP A 16 20.55 -4.59 4.18
C ASP A 16 19.24 -5.38 4.04
N THR A 17 19.10 -6.41 4.82
CA THR A 17 17.84 -7.13 4.95
C THR A 17 16.80 -6.25 5.65
N THR A 18 15.54 -6.66 5.62
CA THR A 18 14.51 -5.97 6.38
C THR A 18 14.77 -6.07 7.89
N LYS A 19 14.47 -5.00 8.62
CA LYS A 19 14.73 -4.88 10.06
C LYS A 19 14.07 -5.99 10.91
N THR A 20 12.95 -6.56 10.44
CA THR A 20 12.20 -7.61 11.13
C THR A 20 11.72 -8.66 10.14
N TYR A 21 11.45 -9.87 10.62
CA TYR A 21 10.86 -10.94 9.80
C TYR A 21 9.56 -10.47 9.10
N ALA A 22 8.70 -9.74 9.80
CA ALA A 22 7.48 -9.17 9.23
C ALA A 22 7.73 -8.11 8.15
N GLY A 23 8.94 -7.55 8.10
CA GLY A 23 9.37 -6.65 7.04
C GLY A 23 9.46 -7.34 5.69
N THR A 24 9.89 -8.61 5.67
CA THR A 24 10.00 -9.43 4.45
C THR A 24 8.63 -9.92 4.04
N ARG A 25 8.12 -9.44 2.91
CA ARG A 25 6.76 -9.76 2.45
C ARG A 25 6.55 -9.49 0.96
N VAL A 26 5.50 -10.07 0.43
CA VAL A 26 5.01 -9.78 -0.92
C VAL A 26 3.76 -8.91 -0.81
N ILE A 27 3.75 -7.77 -1.46
CA ILE A 27 2.58 -6.88 -1.52
C ILE A 27 1.94 -7.02 -2.90
N PRO A 28 0.63 -7.33 -2.99
CA PRO A 28 -0.07 -7.30 -4.27
C PRO A 28 -0.06 -5.87 -4.82
N MET A 29 0.20 -5.74 -6.10
CA MET A 29 0.24 -4.46 -6.79
C MET A 29 -1.10 -4.25 -7.50
N GLN A 30 -1.76 -3.14 -7.26
CA GLN A 30 -2.97 -2.74 -7.99
C GLN A 30 -2.58 -2.14 -9.35
N ASP A 31 -3.52 -2.12 -10.29
CA ASP A 31 -3.24 -1.72 -11.68
C ASP A 31 -2.73 -0.28 -11.80
N ASP A 32 -3.29 0.66 -11.05
CA ASP A 32 -2.87 2.05 -11.00
C ASP A 32 -1.43 2.22 -10.49
N VAL A 33 -1.05 1.41 -9.49
CA VAL A 33 0.32 1.36 -8.95
C VAL A 33 1.26 0.75 -9.98
N TYR A 34 0.85 -0.33 -10.66
CA TYR A 34 1.62 -0.96 -11.73
C TYR A 34 1.88 0.02 -12.86
N GLU A 35 0.87 0.72 -13.36
CA GLU A 35 0.99 1.74 -14.39
C GLU A 35 1.93 2.88 -13.96
N CYS A 36 1.87 3.27 -12.68
CA CYS A 36 2.77 4.27 -12.14
C CYS A 36 4.23 3.81 -12.23
N PHE A 37 4.53 2.57 -11.84
CA PHE A 37 5.88 2.00 -11.97
C PHE A 37 6.32 1.87 -13.43
N GLN A 38 5.42 1.49 -14.34
CA GLN A 38 5.74 1.46 -15.78
C GLN A 38 6.14 2.85 -16.30
N ARG A 39 5.43 3.90 -15.87
CA ARG A 39 5.80 5.29 -16.23
C ARG A 39 7.16 5.70 -15.66
N ILE A 40 7.45 5.30 -14.40
CA ILE A 40 8.75 5.54 -13.78
C ILE A 40 9.85 4.86 -14.58
N LEU A 41 9.69 3.58 -14.92
CA LEU A 41 10.65 2.81 -15.71
C LEU A 41 10.89 3.42 -17.08
N LYS A 42 9.82 3.82 -17.80
CA LYS A 42 9.90 4.45 -19.12
C LYS A 42 10.65 5.78 -19.08
N ASN A 43 10.48 6.56 -18.01
CA ASN A 43 11.11 7.87 -17.85
C ASN A 43 12.40 7.82 -17.02
N ARG A 44 12.85 6.62 -16.65
CA ARG A 44 14.08 6.42 -15.89
C ARG A 44 15.27 7.00 -16.64
N ARG A 45 16.11 7.75 -15.95
CA ARG A 45 17.35 8.33 -16.48
C ARG A 45 18.55 7.78 -15.72
N PRO A 46 18.99 6.58 -16.02
CA PRO A 46 20.15 6.00 -15.38
C PRO A 46 21.44 6.73 -15.81
N PRO A 47 22.47 6.76 -14.97
CA PRO A 47 23.80 7.19 -15.40
C PRO A 47 24.37 6.22 -16.45
N LYS A 48 25.36 6.68 -17.24
CA LYS A 48 26.00 5.84 -18.28
C LYS A 48 26.56 4.52 -17.74
N VAL A 49 27.09 4.56 -16.53
CA VAL A 49 27.51 3.39 -15.77
C VAL A 49 26.65 3.35 -14.51
N GLU A 50 25.78 2.36 -14.43
CA GLU A 50 24.94 2.19 -13.23
C GLU A 50 25.78 1.70 -12.06
N PRO A 51 25.59 2.30 -10.87
CA PRO A 51 26.28 1.82 -9.68
C PRO A 51 25.77 0.43 -9.28
N MET A 52 26.70 -0.41 -8.86
CA MET A 52 26.41 -1.68 -8.19
C MET A 52 26.68 -1.49 -6.70
N ILE A 53 25.70 -1.85 -5.86
CA ILE A 53 25.80 -1.80 -4.40
C ILE A 53 25.49 -3.20 -3.87
N ASP A 54 26.43 -3.81 -3.21
CA ASP A 54 26.32 -5.16 -2.63
C ASP A 54 25.75 -6.21 -3.61
N GLY A 55 26.19 -6.14 -4.89
CA GLY A 55 25.73 -7.04 -5.95
C GLY A 55 24.41 -6.63 -6.63
N TYR A 56 23.74 -5.59 -6.19
CA TYR A 56 22.49 -5.09 -6.76
C TYR A 56 22.72 -3.90 -7.69
N SER A 57 22.00 -3.87 -8.79
CA SER A 57 21.94 -2.78 -9.77
C SER A 57 20.51 -2.58 -10.26
N GLY A 58 20.28 -1.65 -11.17
CA GLY A 58 18.94 -1.43 -11.71
C GLY A 58 18.04 -0.59 -10.81
N PHE A 59 18.61 0.31 -10.01
CA PHE A 59 17.86 1.20 -9.11
C PHE A 59 16.91 2.10 -9.91
N LEU A 60 15.69 2.32 -9.39
CA LEU A 60 14.65 3.09 -10.08
C LEU A 60 14.98 4.58 -10.18
N CYS A 61 15.55 5.14 -9.12
CA CYS A 61 15.75 6.57 -8.99
C CYS A 61 17.19 6.90 -8.62
N PHE A 62 17.72 7.94 -9.23
CA PHE A 62 19.08 8.43 -9.03
C PHE A 62 19.06 9.90 -8.61
N ASP A 63 20.04 10.30 -7.83
CA ASP A 63 20.30 11.70 -7.54
C ASP A 63 21.07 12.38 -8.70
N LYS A 64 21.37 13.67 -8.55
CA LYS A 64 22.11 14.45 -9.56
C LYS A 64 23.52 13.94 -9.85
N ASP A 65 24.10 13.18 -8.92
CA ASP A 65 25.45 12.64 -9.00
C ASP A 65 25.43 11.17 -9.52
N GLY A 66 24.27 10.68 -9.95
CA GLY A 66 24.07 9.32 -10.48
C GLY A 66 24.09 8.23 -9.43
N LYS A 67 23.93 8.58 -8.15
CA LYS A 67 23.83 7.62 -7.04
C LYS A 67 22.38 7.25 -6.77
N PRO A 68 22.09 6.01 -6.35
CA PRO A 68 20.73 5.62 -5.98
C PRO A 68 20.17 6.49 -4.87
N MET A 69 18.91 6.87 -5.01
CA MET A 69 18.23 7.69 -4.01
C MET A 69 17.90 6.87 -2.76
N VAL A 70 18.34 7.37 -1.61
CA VAL A 70 18.04 6.80 -0.29
C VAL A 70 16.88 7.53 0.39
N ALA A 71 16.36 7.00 1.50
CA ALA A 71 15.20 7.52 2.23
C ALA A 71 15.22 9.04 2.47
N MET A 72 16.38 9.60 2.85
CA MET A 72 16.55 11.03 3.08
C MET A 72 16.27 11.90 1.84
N HIS A 73 16.52 11.40 0.62
CA HIS A 73 16.21 12.12 -0.60
C HIS A 73 14.68 12.26 -0.76
N TRP A 74 13.93 11.21 -0.46
CA TRP A 74 12.47 11.22 -0.52
C TRP A 74 11.86 12.18 0.51
N GLU A 75 12.37 12.22 1.73
CA GLU A 75 11.93 13.19 2.74
C GLU A 75 12.12 14.63 2.24
N LYS A 76 13.26 14.94 1.63
CA LYS A 76 13.51 16.26 1.03
C LYS A 76 12.58 16.56 -0.13
N TYR A 77 12.26 15.59 -0.98
CA TYR A 77 11.30 15.77 -2.07
C TYR A 77 9.90 16.10 -1.55
N PHE A 78 9.43 15.36 -0.55
CA PHE A 78 8.14 15.65 0.08
C PHE A 78 8.13 17.05 0.71
N GLN A 79 9.17 17.41 1.45
CA GLN A 79 9.29 18.73 2.05
C GLN A 79 9.25 19.83 0.99
N HIS A 80 10.04 19.69 -0.07
CA HIS A 80 10.09 20.65 -1.17
C HIS A 80 8.74 20.82 -1.89
N ALA A 81 8.02 19.72 -2.10
CA ALA A 81 6.69 19.75 -2.71
C ALA A 81 5.68 20.50 -1.83
N VAL A 82 5.69 20.24 -0.52
CA VAL A 82 4.85 20.93 0.46
C VAL A 82 5.19 22.42 0.55
N ASP A 83 6.48 22.76 0.64
CA ASP A 83 6.93 24.16 0.70
C ASP A 83 6.53 24.92 -0.56
N LYS A 84 6.70 24.31 -1.72
CA LYS A 84 6.28 24.91 -3.00
C LYS A 84 4.76 25.12 -3.05
N TYR A 85 3.97 24.14 -2.62
CA TYR A 85 2.51 24.30 -2.54
C TYR A 85 2.15 25.45 -1.60
N ASN A 86 2.73 25.47 -0.41
CA ASN A 86 2.46 26.46 0.64
C ASN A 86 2.91 27.88 0.25
N SER A 87 3.89 28.01 -0.65
CA SER A 87 4.29 29.31 -1.19
C SER A 87 3.31 29.88 -2.22
N ILE A 88 2.45 29.03 -2.82
CA ILE A 88 1.53 29.41 -3.89
C ILE A 88 0.10 29.58 -3.35
N TYR A 89 -0.32 28.67 -2.45
CA TYR A 89 -1.72 28.58 -2.03
C TYR A 89 -1.95 29.11 -0.62
N ARG A 90 -3.11 29.79 -0.43
CA ARG A 90 -3.49 30.33 0.88
C ARG A 90 -3.78 29.25 1.92
N VAL A 91 -4.39 28.13 1.49
CA VAL A 91 -4.63 26.97 2.36
C VAL A 91 -3.35 26.17 2.44
N GLN A 92 -2.76 26.16 3.64
CA GLN A 92 -1.47 25.52 3.86
C GLN A 92 -1.61 24.02 4.10
N LEU A 93 -0.77 23.21 3.46
CA LEU A 93 -0.64 21.80 3.76
C LEU A 93 0.18 21.60 5.04
N PRO A 94 -0.21 20.64 5.89
CA PRO A 94 0.63 20.22 7.01
C PRO A 94 1.91 19.54 6.51
N LYS A 95 2.83 19.27 7.42
CA LYS A 95 4.05 18.51 7.10
C LYS A 95 3.64 17.11 6.59
N ILE A 96 3.94 16.81 5.34
CA ILE A 96 3.72 15.51 4.71
C ILE A 96 5.08 14.82 4.52
N THR A 97 5.15 13.55 4.94
CA THR A 97 6.33 12.70 4.79
C THR A 97 5.90 11.33 4.26
N PRO A 98 6.81 10.50 3.73
CA PRO A 98 6.50 9.11 3.38
C PRO A 98 5.86 8.33 4.53
N HIS A 99 6.27 8.62 5.76
CA HIS A 99 5.71 8.00 6.97
C HIS A 99 4.25 8.43 7.23
N VAL A 100 3.93 9.71 7.02
CA VAL A 100 2.54 10.21 7.08
C VAL A 100 1.67 9.54 6.02
N CYS A 101 2.16 9.39 4.79
CA CYS A 101 1.44 8.66 3.74
C CYS A 101 1.18 7.20 4.12
N ARG A 102 2.17 6.53 4.71
CA ARG A 102 2.02 5.18 5.23
C ARG A 102 0.93 5.09 6.31
N HIS A 103 0.93 6.03 7.28
CA HIS A 103 -0.11 6.09 8.32
C HIS A 103 -1.50 6.36 7.74
N THR A 104 -1.59 7.27 6.78
CA THR A 104 -2.85 7.58 6.09
C THR A 104 -3.40 6.35 5.35
N TYR A 105 -2.54 5.62 4.64
CA TYR A 105 -2.92 4.36 4.01
C TYR A 105 -3.47 3.36 5.05
N CYS A 106 -2.74 3.15 6.16
CA CYS A 106 -3.16 2.24 7.22
C CYS A 106 -4.54 2.63 7.78
N SER A 107 -4.75 3.92 8.08
CA SER A 107 -6.02 4.44 8.60
C SER A 107 -7.17 4.31 7.60
N ASN A 108 -6.93 4.57 6.32
CA ASN A 108 -7.95 4.44 5.29
C ASN A 108 -8.35 2.97 5.08
N MET A 109 -7.40 2.05 5.08
CA MET A 109 -7.67 0.61 4.96
C MET A 109 -8.43 0.08 6.19
N ALA A 110 -8.07 0.53 7.40
CA ALA A 110 -8.81 0.19 8.61
C ALA A 110 -10.26 0.69 8.54
N LYS A 111 -10.48 1.96 8.15
CA LYS A 111 -11.83 2.52 7.98
C LYS A 111 -12.65 1.82 6.89
N SER A 112 -12.00 1.30 5.85
CA SER A 112 -12.65 0.51 4.80
C SER A 112 -13.00 -0.91 5.24
N GLY A 113 -12.78 -1.29 6.51
CA GLY A 113 -13.10 -2.60 7.06
C GLY A 113 -12.12 -3.70 6.65
N MET A 114 -10.88 -3.36 6.27
CA MET A 114 -9.86 -4.37 5.99
C MET A 114 -9.58 -5.21 7.24
N ASN A 115 -9.46 -6.52 7.07
CA ASN A 115 -9.10 -7.41 8.18
C ASN A 115 -7.77 -6.97 8.83
N PRO A 116 -7.72 -6.79 10.17
CA PRO A 116 -6.52 -6.31 10.86
C PRO A 116 -5.27 -7.16 10.64
N LYS A 117 -5.41 -8.48 10.49
CA LYS A 117 -4.27 -9.38 10.19
C LYS A 117 -3.73 -9.19 8.78
N VAL A 118 -4.61 -8.97 7.81
CA VAL A 118 -4.21 -8.65 6.44
C VAL A 118 -3.51 -7.30 6.41
N LEU A 119 -4.05 -6.29 7.09
CA LEU A 119 -3.43 -4.98 7.20
C LEU A 119 -2.08 -5.03 7.91
N GLN A 120 -1.95 -5.80 9.01
CA GLN A 120 -0.67 -6.06 9.68
C GLN A 120 0.38 -6.58 8.70
N TYR A 121 0.01 -7.59 7.90
CA TYR A 121 0.90 -8.18 6.90
C TYR A 121 1.31 -7.16 5.84
N LEU A 122 0.36 -6.44 5.24
CA LEU A 122 0.64 -5.43 4.21
C LEU A 122 1.54 -4.31 4.74
N MET A 123 1.32 -3.89 5.98
CA MET A 123 2.13 -2.86 6.64
C MET A 123 3.49 -3.40 7.09
N GLY A 124 3.66 -4.70 7.28
CA GLY A 124 4.88 -5.31 7.82
C GLY A 124 5.10 -4.95 9.29
N HIS A 125 4.03 -4.83 10.06
CA HIS A 125 4.13 -4.61 11.50
C HIS A 125 4.42 -5.92 12.22
N SER A 126 5.50 -5.97 12.98
CA SER A 126 5.86 -7.15 13.79
C SER A 126 4.86 -7.42 14.92
N ASP A 127 4.28 -6.35 15.48
CA ASP A 127 3.25 -6.41 16.52
C ASP A 127 1.90 -5.96 15.97
N ILE A 128 0.87 -6.79 16.19
CA ILE A 128 -0.52 -6.51 15.80
C ILE A 128 -1.09 -5.28 16.51
N SER A 129 -0.63 -4.97 17.72
CA SER A 129 -1.09 -3.83 18.52
C SER A 129 -0.88 -2.51 17.76
N VAL A 130 0.20 -2.38 17.01
CA VAL A 130 0.49 -1.22 16.16
C VAL A 130 -0.60 -1.02 15.11
N THR A 131 -1.09 -2.11 14.53
CA THR A 131 -2.19 -2.07 13.57
C THR A 131 -3.53 -1.81 14.26
N LEU A 132 -3.81 -2.50 15.36
CA LEU A 132 -5.06 -2.39 16.11
C LEU A 132 -5.28 -0.98 16.66
N ASN A 133 -4.22 -0.27 17.03
CA ASN A 133 -4.31 1.14 17.45
C ASN A 133 -4.96 2.03 16.39
N THR A 134 -4.91 1.65 15.11
CA THR A 134 -5.59 2.37 14.03
C THR A 134 -7.11 2.14 14.03
N TYR A 135 -7.57 1.04 14.63
CA TYR A 135 -9.00 0.67 14.75
C TYR A 135 -9.64 1.23 16.03
N THR A 136 -8.88 1.77 16.98
CA THR A 136 -9.39 2.26 18.27
C THR A 136 -10.30 3.49 18.17
N HIS A 137 -10.37 4.12 17.02
CA HIS A 137 -11.22 5.29 16.76
C HIS A 137 -12.59 4.94 16.15
N LEU A 138 -12.94 3.65 16.11
CA LEU A 138 -14.26 3.19 15.66
C LEU A 138 -15.34 3.66 16.64
N LYS A 139 -16.37 4.31 16.12
CA LYS A 139 -17.53 4.81 16.86
C LYS A 139 -18.73 3.87 16.69
N LEU A 140 -19.79 4.09 17.46
CA LEU A 140 -21.02 3.32 17.36
C LEU A 140 -21.63 3.37 15.93
N ASP A 141 -21.49 4.49 15.25
CA ASP A 141 -21.98 4.64 13.88
C ASP A 141 -21.21 3.75 12.89
N ASP A 142 -19.88 3.66 13.04
CA ASP A 142 -19.06 2.74 12.25
C ASP A 142 -19.48 1.27 12.48
N ALA A 143 -19.82 0.92 13.72
CA ALA A 143 -20.30 -0.42 14.07
C ALA A 143 -21.67 -0.73 13.45
N ARG A 144 -22.59 0.26 13.40
CA ARG A 144 -23.88 0.12 12.73
C ARG A 144 -23.73 -0.10 11.23
N GLU A 145 -22.91 0.73 10.57
CA GLU A 145 -22.64 0.59 9.14
C GLU A 145 -22.05 -0.80 8.80
N GLU A 146 -21.15 -1.32 9.62
CA GLU A 146 -20.55 -2.64 9.39
C GLU A 146 -21.58 -3.76 9.57
N VAL A 147 -22.45 -3.70 10.59
CA VAL A 147 -23.54 -4.67 10.79
C VAL A 147 -24.50 -4.64 9.60
N GLU A 148 -24.91 -3.45 9.13
CA GLU A 148 -25.79 -3.32 7.98
C GLU A 148 -25.14 -3.86 6.69
N LYS A 149 -23.85 -3.59 6.48
CA LYS A 149 -23.09 -4.08 5.35
C LYS A 149 -22.97 -5.62 5.34
N LEU A 150 -22.78 -6.23 6.51
CA LEU A 150 -22.79 -7.68 6.65
C LEU A 150 -24.16 -8.26 6.37
N ALA A 151 -25.25 -7.66 6.88
CA ALA A 151 -26.61 -8.08 6.61
C ALA A 151 -26.96 -8.02 5.11
N ARG A 152 -26.55 -6.95 4.42
CA ARG A 152 -26.73 -6.83 2.95
C ARG A 152 -25.99 -7.94 2.20
N LYS A 153 -24.72 -8.19 2.53
CA LYS A 153 -23.93 -9.28 1.90
C LYS A 153 -24.56 -10.64 2.11
N GLN A 154 -25.10 -10.91 3.31
CA GLN A 154 -25.79 -12.16 3.59
C GLN A 154 -27.07 -12.29 2.75
N ALA A 155 -27.87 -11.23 2.65
CA ALA A 155 -29.07 -11.23 1.84
C ALA A 155 -28.78 -11.39 0.32
N GLU A 156 -27.70 -10.76 -0.17
CA GLU A 156 -27.24 -10.91 -1.54
C GLU A 156 -26.80 -12.38 -1.83
N ALA A 157 -26.02 -12.97 -0.94
CA ALA A 157 -25.57 -14.37 -1.06
C ALA A 157 -26.75 -15.36 -1.00
N GLU A 158 -27.75 -15.13 -0.12
CA GLU A 158 -28.95 -15.95 -0.06
C GLU A 158 -29.80 -15.85 -1.34
N ASN A 159 -29.94 -14.63 -1.90
CA ASN A 159 -30.66 -14.42 -3.15
C ASN A 159 -29.95 -15.08 -4.33
N GLU A 160 -28.62 -15.00 -4.39
CA GLU A 160 -27.81 -15.66 -5.42
C GLU A 160 -27.96 -17.20 -5.33
N PHE A 161 -27.91 -17.74 -4.12
CA PHE A 161 -28.11 -19.16 -3.90
C PHE A 161 -29.52 -19.64 -4.30
N ARG A 162 -30.56 -18.86 -3.97
CA ARG A 162 -31.95 -19.14 -4.43
C ARG A 162 -32.06 -19.12 -5.95
N GLN A 163 -31.44 -18.15 -6.62
CA GLN A 163 -31.47 -18.08 -8.09
C GLN A 163 -30.75 -19.24 -8.75
N LEU A 164 -29.64 -19.71 -8.17
CA LEU A 164 -28.92 -20.90 -8.64
C LEU A 164 -29.74 -22.17 -8.46
N GLY A 165 -30.38 -22.36 -7.28
CA GLY A 165 -31.28 -23.48 -7.00
C GLY A 165 -32.50 -23.52 -7.96
N MET A 166 -33.12 -22.36 -8.21
CA MET A 166 -34.23 -22.26 -9.18
C MET A 166 -33.78 -22.59 -10.61
N LYS A 167 -32.54 -22.23 -11.00
CA LYS A 167 -32.01 -22.63 -12.33
C LYS A 167 -31.76 -24.11 -12.44
N GLU A 168 -31.27 -24.77 -11.40
CA GLU A 168 -31.09 -26.22 -11.38
C GLU A 168 -32.41 -26.98 -11.47
N ASP A 169 -33.45 -26.52 -10.77
CA ASP A 169 -34.77 -27.11 -10.83
C ASP A 169 -35.42 -26.92 -12.21
N MET A 170 -35.28 -25.77 -12.84
CA MET A 170 -35.74 -25.51 -14.21
C MET A 170 -35.00 -26.42 -15.25
N VAL A 171 -33.70 -26.67 -15.04
CA VAL A 171 -32.93 -27.57 -15.94
C VAL A 171 -33.35 -29.02 -15.77
N LYS A 172 -33.68 -29.46 -14.54
CA LYS A 172 -34.23 -30.79 -14.28
C LYS A 172 -35.61 -31.00 -14.94
N PHE A 173 -36.51 -29.99 -14.85
CA PHE A 173 -37.81 -30.03 -15.50
C PHE A 173 -37.72 -30.13 -17.01
N LYS A 174 -36.82 -29.42 -17.67
CA LYS A 174 -36.60 -29.49 -19.13
C LYS A 174 -36.01 -30.82 -19.63
N LYS A 175 -35.42 -31.62 -18.76
CA LYS A 175 -34.88 -32.94 -19.11
C LYS A 175 -35.88 -34.10 -18.92
N MET A 176 -37.02 -33.82 -18.30
CA MET A 176 -38.08 -34.81 -18.02
C MET A 176 -39.29 -34.69 -18.98
N GLY A 177 -39.31 -33.73 -19.87
CA GLY A 177 -40.27 -33.57 -20.97
C GLY A 177 -39.58 -33.73 -22.32
#